data_bd582b100afac8b40505a61300ed227f
#
_entry.id   bd582b100afac8b40505a61300ed227f
#
_cell.length_a   1.000
_cell.length_b   1.000
_cell.length_c   1.000
_cell.angle_alpha   90.00
_cell.angle_beta   90.00
_cell.angle_gamma   90.00
#
_symmetry.space_group_name_H-M   'P 1'
#
loop_
_entity.id
_entity.type
_entity.pdbx_description
1 polymer ?
#
loop_
_entity_poly.entity_id
_entity_poly.type
_entity_poly.pdbx_seq_one_letter_code
_entity_poly.pdbx_strand_id
1 'polypeptide(L)'
;MRDGESPMDGRQYGSATRPAAHEREYNALFDSSVDRTPPPLPAVEEAPEPPEQRRLPRALLVFLLASVVFITLACGAVFLTVQQLTGNIPRVPNVFSGLDDANRPAPVADRVSFLVMGTDSRQGGDTVLTLARVDVDLNPSATKASVVSIPRDSLVDVPDRGPAKISAAYGLGGPTLLVRAVEQLTHNRIDHFAIIDYAGFQHMVDAVGGIDIEGVHLDGPAALSYVSQGTANPAEYRDRLAHQQTAIRAVIDKATTGGLLSDPLKLFRLLDALSKAVSVDETLTSAGMDALGLQMRGLRTANTQFAVAPVRGIGRGVVYLDDGRSAELWVAVREGTVDGYLRRYPGDTVRAPR
;
A
#
# COMPACT_ATOMS: atom_id res chain seq x y z
N MET A 1 -9.95 6.83 -68.94
CA MET A 1 -9.39 8.15 -69.35
C MET A 1 -8.12 8.31 -68.56
N ARG A 2 -7.13 7.97 -69.26
CA ARG A 2 -5.90 8.66 -69.67
C ARG A 2 -4.91 8.78 -68.53
N ASP A 3 -3.87 8.04 -68.54
CA ASP A 3 -2.62 7.99 -69.40
C ASP A 3 -1.55 8.93 -68.89
N GLY A 4 -0.33 8.40 -68.87
CA GLY A 4 0.92 9.12 -68.93
C GLY A 4 1.96 8.47 -67.98
N GLU A 5 2.58 7.40 -68.31
CA GLU A 5 3.78 7.10 -69.10
C GLU A 5 5.02 7.91 -68.69
N SER A 6 5.99 7.14 -68.38
CA SER A 6 7.46 7.21 -68.37
C SER A 6 8.12 8.23 -69.30
N PRO A 7 9.41 8.58 -69.23
CA PRO A 7 10.45 7.59 -69.53
C PRO A 7 11.78 7.69 -68.76
N MET A 8 12.55 6.63 -68.97
CA MET A 8 13.98 6.41 -68.68
C MET A 8 14.88 7.50 -69.27
N ASP A 9 15.99 7.76 -68.60
CA ASP A 9 17.24 8.10 -69.33
C ASP A 9 18.46 7.47 -68.65
N GLY A 10 19.18 6.73 -69.42
CA GLY A 10 20.37 6.02 -69.03
C GLY A 10 21.62 6.90 -69.20
N ARG A 11 22.56 6.76 -68.33
CA ARG A 11 23.95 7.16 -68.54
C ARG A 11 24.96 6.15 -68.07
N GLN A 12 25.55 5.55 -68.98
CA GLN A 12 26.92 5.05 -69.24
C GLN A 12 27.86 4.94 -68.01
N TYR A 13 28.36 3.73 -67.87
CA TYR A 13 29.59 3.36 -67.21
C TYR A 13 30.82 4.07 -67.75
N GLY A 14 31.50 4.82 -66.87
CA GLY A 14 32.85 5.29 -67.08
C GLY A 14 33.80 4.41 -66.26
N SER A 15 34.67 3.69 -66.99
CA SER A 15 35.78 2.93 -66.43
C SER A 15 36.83 3.88 -65.86
N ALA A 16 36.99 3.88 -64.53
CA ALA A 16 38.11 4.53 -63.86
C ALA A 16 39.14 3.46 -63.46
N THR A 17 40.27 3.49 -64.09
CA THR A 17 41.49 2.76 -63.76
C THR A 17 41.90 3.01 -62.31
N ARG A 18 42.02 1.95 -61.54
CA ARG A 18 42.55 1.99 -60.16
C ARG A 18 44.06 2.35 -60.20
N PRO A 19 44.51 3.28 -59.36
CA PRO A 19 45.93 3.54 -59.19
C PRO A 19 46.64 2.37 -58.51
N ALA A 20 47.79 2.00 -59.00
CA ALA A 20 48.65 0.89 -58.53
C ALA A 20 49.14 1.04 -57.08
N ALA A 21 48.74 2.05 -56.37
CA ALA A 21 49.05 2.26 -54.96
C ALA A 21 48.22 1.35 -53.99
N HIS A 22 46.98 1.05 -54.37
CA HIS A 22 46.07 0.25 -53.48
C HIS A 22 46.41 -1.24 -53.45
N GLU A 23 47.04 -1.77 -54.47
CA GLU A 23 47.45 -3.18 -54.53
C GLU A 23 48.64 -3.51 -53.59
N ARG A 24 49.50 -2.53 -53.34
CA ARG A 24 50.63 -2.70 -52.42
C ARG A 24 50.18 -2.66 -50.96
N GLU A 25 49.17 -1.90 -50.67
CA GLU A 25 48.60 -1.80 -49.30
C GLU A 25 47.80 -3.05 -48.96
N TYR A 26 47.12 -3.64 -49.95
CA TYR A 26 46.33 -4.85 -49.75
C TYR A 26 47.22 -6.08 -49.52
N ASN A 27 48.33 -6.19 -50.22
CA ASN A 27 49.28 -7.31 -50.05
C ASN A 27 50.11 -7.21 -48.76
N ALA A 28 50.29 -6.02 -48.22
CA ALA A 28 50.94 -5.82 -46.91
C ALA A 28 50.08 -6.29 -45.72
N LEU A 29 48.78 -6.45 -45.96
CA LEU A 29 47.86 -6.96 -44.91
C LEU A 29 47.93 -8.48 -44.70
N PHE A 30 48.55 -9.22 -45.63
CA PHE A 30 48.62 -10.68 -45.57
C PHE A 30 50.05 -11.23 -45.41
N ASP A 31 51.04 -10.37 -45.08
CA ASP A 31 52.37 -10.85 -44.74
C ASP A 31 52.35 -11.47 -43.32
N SER A 32 52.41 -12.80 -43.31
CA SER A 32 52.37 -13.63 -42.10
C SER A 32 53.68 -13.63 -41.28
N SER A 33 54.64 -12.77 -41.62
CA SER A 33 55.94 -12.71 -40.92
C SER A 33 56.03 -11.59 -39.89
N VAL A 34 54.96 -10.79 -39.73
CA VAL A 34 54.93 -9.74 -38.72
C VAL A 34 54.12 -10.24 -37.50
N ASP A 35 54.83 -10.49 -36.42
CA ASP A 35 54.27 -10.78 -35.12
C ASP A 35 53.43 -9.56 -34.67
N ARG A 36 52.13 -9.65 -34.93
CA ARG A 36 51.17 -8.62 -34.52
C ARG A 36 50.54 -9.03 -33.20
N THR A 37 51.26 -8.90 -32.11
CA THR A 37 50.60 -8.73 -30.83
C THR A 37 49.79 -7.39 -30.88
N PRO A 38 48.47 -7.45 -30.82
CA PRO A 38 47.71 -6.20 -30.77
C PRO A 38 48.11 -5.45 -29.51
N PRO A 39 48.26 -4.13 -29.58
CA PRO A 39 48.51 -3.35 -28.36
C PRO A 39 47.37 -3.61 -27.38
N PRO A 40 47.65 -3.67 -26.07
CA PRO A 40 46.62 -3.83 -25.07
C PRO A 40 45.61 -2.72 -25.29
N LEU A 41 44.35 -3.10 -25.43
CA LEU A 41 43.25 -2.15 -25.44
C LEU A 41 43.38 -1.25 -24.20
N PRO A 42 43.25 0.07 -24.34
CA PRO A 42 43.22 0.94 -23.20
C PRO A 42 42.10 0.39 -22.28
N ALA A 43 42.44 0.23 -21.01
CA ALA A 43 41.48 -0.15 -19.99
C ALA A 43 40.28 0.78 -20.18
N VAL A 44 39.14 0.21 -20.51
CA VAL A 44 37.89 0.95 -20.50
C VAL A 44 37.71 1.30 -19.02
N GLU A 45 38.02 2.54 -18.69
CA GLU A 45 37.67 3.10 -17.41
C GLU A 45 36.15 2.99 -17.33
N GLU A 46 35.67 2.01 -16.57
CA GLU A 46 34.23 1.85 -16.33
C GLU A 46 33.75 3.20 -15.84
N ALA A 47 32.95 3.83 -16.68
CA ALA A 47 32.28 5.07 -16.27
C ALA A 47 31.60 4.80 -14.93
N PRO A 48 31.78 5.67 -13.92
CA PRO A 48 31.15 5.46 -12.62
C PRO A 48 29.65 5.25 -12.87
N GLU A 49 29.15 4.10 -12.41
CA GLU A 49 27.71 3.83 -12.48
C GLU A 49 26.99 5.06 -11.96
N PRO A 50 26.00 5.57 -12.72
CA PRO A 50 25.23 6.70 -12.26
C PRO A 50 24.69 6.35 -10.89
N PRO A 51 24.77 7.25 -9.90
CA PRO A 51 24.33 6.96 -8.54
C PRO A 51 22.92 6.43 -8.67
N GLU A 52 22.72 5.19 -8.17
CA GLU A 52 21.38 4.61 -8.05
C GLU A 52 20.50 5.70 -7.43
N GLN A 53 19.73 6.34 -8.26
CA GLN A 53 18.68 7.21 -7.76
C GLN A 53 17.79 6.28 -6.93
N ARG A 54 18.04 6.24 -5.63
CA ARG A 54 17.14 5.63 -4.66
C ARG A 54 15.81 6.35 -4.80
N ARG A 55 15.08 5.97 -5.82
CA ARG A 55 13.68 6.33 -5.95
C ARG A 55 13.02 5.66 -4.76
N LEU A 56 12.80 6.44 -3.72
CA LEU A 56 11.99 6.00 -2.60
C LEU A 56 10.79 5.28 -3.19
N PRO A 57 10.65 3.99 -2.91
CA PRO A 57 9.60 3.21 -3.53
C PRO A 57 8.27 3.86 -3.19
N ARG A 58 7.60 4.35 -4.20
CA ARG A 58 6.32 5.08 -4.14
C ARG A 58 5.18 4.31 -3.45
N ALA A 59 5.51 3.09 -3.03
CA ALA A 59 4.57 2.07 -2.63
C ALA A 59 4.23 1.95 -1.14
N LEU A 60 4.72 2.78 -0.28
CA LEU A 60 4.97 2.32 1.09
C LEU A 60 4.10 2.88 2.18
N LEU A 61 3.26 3.76 1.86
CA LEU A 61 2.62 4.62 2.81
C LEU A 61 1.40 4.16 3.54
N VAL A 62 0.98 3.15 3.28
CA VAL A 62 -0.40 2.81 3.26
C VAL A 62 -0.88 2.00 4.43
N PHE A 63 0.07 1.38 5.07
CA PHE A 63 -0.28 0.37 6.02
C PHE A 63 -0.55 0.86 7.44
N LEU A 64 -0.04 2.03 7.73
CA LEU A 64 -0.26 2.66 9.03
C LEU A 64 -1.69 3.11 9.27
N LEU A 65 -2.47 2.95 8.32
CA LEU A 65 -3.79 3.45 8.24
C LEU A 65 -4.82 2.75 9.11
N ALA A 66 -4.77 1.44 9.15
CA ALA A 66 -5.67 0.68 9.99
C ALA A 66 -5.50 1.04 11.48
N SER A 67 -4.25 1.26 11.89
CA SER A 67 -3.97 1.62 13.28
C SER A 67 -4.52 2.97 13.67
N VAL A 68 -4.59 3.91 12.75
CA VAL A 68 -5.09 5.25 13.10
C VAL A 68 -6.59 5.28 13.25
N VAL A 69 -7.32 4.64 12.37
CA VAL A 69 -8.75 4.47 12.58
C VAL A 69 -8.99 3.75 13.89
N PHE A 70 -8.21 2.69 14.16
CA PHE A 70 -8.25 1.98 15.41
C PHE A 70 -7.90 2.85 16.63
N ILE A 71 -6.83 3.62 16.54
CA ILE A 71 -6.43 4.54 17.61
C ILE A 71 -7.43 5.68 17.76
N THR A 72 -7.90 6.25 16.65
CA THR A 72 -8.95 7.30 16.68
C THR A 72 -10.20 6.79 17.37
N LEU A 73 -10.59 5.57 17.07
CA LEU A 73 -11.77 4.94 17.66
C LEU A 73 -11.53 4.46 19.10
N ALA A 74 -10.34 3.99 19.45
CA ALA A 74 -10.00 3.62 20.85
C ALA A 74 -9.84 4.83 21.78
N CYS A 75 -9.36 5.95 21.25
CA CYS A 75 -9.26 7.21 22.00
C CYS A 75 -10.60 7.95 22.15
N GLY A 76 -11.61 7.59 21.38
CA GLY A 76 -12.94 8.22 21.45
C GLY A 76 -13.64 8.08 22.83
N ALA A 77 -13.17 7.19 23.70
CA ALA A 77 -13.70 7.06 25.08
C ALA A 77 -13.36 8.26 26.00
N VAL A 78 -12.37 9.06 25.61
CA VAL A 78 -12.01 10.30 26.35
C VAL A 78 -12.70 11.53 25.78
N PHE A 79 -13.59 11.29 24.88
CA PHE A 79 -14.13 12.19 23.89
C PHE A 79 -15.19 13.19 24.38
N LEU A 80 -15.66 13.14 25.64
CA LEU A 80 -16.63 14.11 26.15
C LEU A 80 -16.12 15.58 26.15
N THR A 81 -14.80 15.76 25.94
CA THR A 81 -14.18 17.09 25.80
C THR A 81 -13.85 17.47 24.35
N VAL A 82 -14.11 16.59 23.38
CA VAL A 82 -13.50 16.68 22.04
C VAL A 82 -14.51 16.84 20.90
N GLN A 83 -15.80 17.02 21.17
CA GLN A 83 -16.82 17.26 20.12
C GLN A 83 -16.46 18.39 19.11
N GLN A 84 -15.60 19.31 19.52
CA GLN A 84 -15.12 20.37 18.60
C GLN A 84 -14.10 19.86 17.58
N LEU A 85 -13.37 18.79 17.83
CA LEU A 85 -12.32 18.29 16.93
C LEU A 85 -12.87 17.31 15.88
N THR A 86 -13.93 16.57 16.17
CA THR A 86 -14.54 15.65 15.21
C THR A 86 -15.22 16.37 14.04
N GLY A 87 -15.69 17.59 14.27
CA GLY A 87 -16.20 18.44 13.19
C GLY A 87 -15.15 18.83 12.15
N ASN A 88 -13.86 18.76 12.51
CA ASN A 88 -12.75 19.16 11.65
C ASN A 88 -12.17 18.02 10.80
N ILE A 89 -12.59 16.77 11.03
CA ILE A 89 -12.12 15.64 10.22
C ILE A 89 -12.62 15.77 8.78
N PRO A 90 -11.74 15.84 7.77
CA PRO A 90 -12.14 15.93 6.37
C PRO A 90 -13.02 14.74 5.97
N ARG A 91 -14.04 15.02 5.15
CA ARG A 91 -14.96 14.00 4.66
C ARG A 91 -14.63 13.62 3.22
N VAL A 92 -14.56 12.32 2.95
CA VAL A 92 -14.48 11.79 1.59
C VAL A 92 -15.90 11.68 1.07
N PRO A 93 -16.30 12.50 0.09
CA PRO A 93 -17.66 12.49 -0.40
C PRO A 93 -17.93 11.29 -1.31
N ASN A 94 -19.18 10.89 -1.36
CA ASN A 94 -19.71 9.93 -2.33
C ASN A 94 -19.04 8.52 -2.27
N VAL A 95 -18.54 8.10 -1.11
CA VAL A 95 -17.92 6.78 -0.96
C VAL A 95 -18.89 5.65 -1.27
N PHE A 96 -20.10 5.77 -0.73
CA PHE A 96 -21.15 4.76 -0.88
C PHE A 96 -22.25 5.17 -1.86
N SER A 97 -22.10 6.32 -2.52
CA SER A 97 -23.07 6.82 -3.51
C SER A 97 -23.18 5.86 -4.69
N GLY A 98 -24.42 5.51 -5.05
CA GLY A 98 -24.68 4.58 -6.16
C GLY A 98 -24.39 3.12 -5.84
N LEU A 99 -24.05 2.79 -4.59
CA LEU A 99 -24.04 1.40 -4.14
C LEU A 99 -25.46 0.97 -3.77
N ASP A 100 -25.96 -0.04 -4.46
CA ASP A 100 -27.24 -0.65 -4.12
C ASP A 100 -27.03 -1.62 -2.96
N ASP A 101 -27.59 -1.32 -1.81
CA ASP A 101 -27.47 -2.14 -0.59
C ASP A 101 -27.97 -3.60 -0.80
N ALA A 102 -28.90 -3.79 -1.74
CA ALA A 102 -29.38 -5.15 -2.06
C ALA A 102 -28.29 -6.01 -2.71
N ASN A 103 -27.31 -5.40 -3.37
CA ASN A 103 -26.22 -6.09 -4.07
C ASN A 103 -24.91 -6.12 -3.27
N ARG A 104 -24.89 -5.52 -2.09
CA ARG A 104 -23.71 -5.55 -1.19
C ARG A 104 -23.77 -6.75 -0.25
N PRO A 105 -22.63 -7.21 0.28
CA PRO A 105 -22.62 -8.19 1.35
C PRO A 105 -23.49 -7.74 2.53
N ALA A 106 -24.21 -8.68 3.15
CA ALA A 106 -25.05 -8.37 4.29
C ALA A 106 -24.23 -7.79 5.46
N PRO A 107 -24.75 -6.79 6.19
CA PRO A 107 -24.11 -6.31 7.40
C PRO A 107 -24.08 -7.42 8.46
N VAL A 108 -23.06 -7.40 9.29
CA VAL A 108 -22.95 -8.34 10.42
C VAL A 108 -23.19 -7.55 11.70
N ALA A 109 -24.17 -7.99 12.48
CA ALA A 109 -24.50 -7.34 13.75
C ALA A 109 -23.27 -7.31 14.68
N ASP A 110 -23.17 -6.24 15.46
CA ASP A 110 -22.11 -6.01 16.44
C ASP A 110 -20.69 -6.00 15.87
N ARG A 111 -20.56 -5.70 14.56
CA ARG A 111 -19.27 -5.62 13.87
C ARG A 111 -19.25 -4.44 12.91
N VAL A 112 -18.12 -3.76 12.92
CA VAL A 112 -17.89 -2.62 12.01
C VAL A 112 -16.64 -2.87 11.19
N SER A 113 -16.74 -2.73 9.89
CA SER A 113 -15.66 -2.93 8.93
C SER A 113 -15.17 -1.61 8.35
N PHE A 114 -13.87 -1.40 8.40
CA PHE A 114 -13.21 -0.25 7.81
C PHE A 114 -12.34 -0.68 6.64
N LEU A 115 -12.54 -0.07 5.50
CA LEU A 115 -11.54 -0.10 4.44
C LEU A 115 -10.65 1.12 4.58
N VAL A 116 -9.39 0.87 4.86
CA VAL A 116 -8.44 1.94 5.08
C VAL A 116 -7.48 2.01 3.91
N MET A 117 -7.38 3.17 3.30
CA MET A 117 -6.51 3.46 2.18
C MET A 117 -5.47 4.51 2.57
N GLY A 118 -4.25 4.30 2.21
CA GLY A 118 -3.29 5.33 2.29
C GLY A 118 -2.86 5.86 0.94
N THR A 119 -2.44 7.08 0.97
CA THR A 119 -2.10 7.77 -0.26
C THR A 119 -0.91 8.69 -0.06
N ASP A 120 -0.08 8.77 -1.08
CA ASP A 120 0.88 9.86 -1.23
C ASP A 120 0.22 10.97 -2.04
N SER A 121 -0.38 11.92 -1.34
CA SER A 121 -1.04 13.07 -1.97
C SER A 121 -0.07 13.94 -2.77
N ARG A 122 1.26 13.84 -2.54
CA ARG A 122 2.28 14.66 -3.21
C ARG A 122 2.67 14.14 -4.59
N GLN A 123 2.42 12.87 -4.90
CA GLN A 123 2.88 12.25 -6.14
C GLN A 123 1.81 11.51 -6.94
N GLY A 124 0.54 11.72 -6.63
CA GLY A 124 -0.57 11.27 -7.48
C GLY A 124 -0.75 9.76 -7.52
N GLY A 125 -0.42 9.05 -6.44
CA GLY A 125 -1.00 7.80 -6.48
C GLY A 125 -0.47 6.48 -6.10
N ASP A 126 0.26 6.29 -5.07
CA ASP A 126 0.43 4.91 -4.61
C ASP A 126 -0.57 4.58 -3.50
N THR A 127 -1.52 3.73 -3.86
CA THR A 127 -2.58 3.27 -2.97
C THR A 127 -2.19 1.93 -2.39
N VAL A 128 -2.43 1.70 -1.12
CA VAL A 128 -2.43 0.37 -0.52
C VAL A 128 -3.65 0.21 0.35
N LEU A 129 -4.08 -1.00 0.54
CA LEU A 129 -5.37 -1.30 1.10
C LEU A 129 -5.25 -2.16 2.33
N THR A 130 -5.92 -1.77 3.37
CA THR A 130 -6.12 -2.59 4.54
C THR A 130 -7.59 -2.68 4.88
N LEU A 131 -8.08 -3.89 4.96
CA LEU A 131 -9.37 -4.18 5.56
C LEU A 131 -9.16 -4.35 7.07
N ALA A 132 -9.59 -3.37 7.84
CA ALA A 132 -9.67 -3.47 9.28
C ALA A 132 -11.10 -3.79 9.69
N ARG A 133 -11.28 -4.85 10.47
CA ARG A 133 -12.56 -5.20 11.04
C ARG A 133 -12.49 -5.19 12.55
N VAL A 134 -13.46 -4.58 13.17
CA VAL A 134 -13.61 -4.50 14.62
C VAL A 134 -14.88 -5.21 15.03
N ASP A 135 -14.75 -6.21 15.87
CA ASP A 135 -15.87 -6.83 16.55
C ASP A 135 -16.18 -5.97 17.77
N VAL A 136 -17.27 -5.24 17.69
CA VAL A 136 -17.71 -4.32 18.75
C VAL A 136 -18.62 -5.10 19.70
N ASP A 137 -18.16 -5.32 20.92
CA ASP A 137 -18.98 -5.88 21.99
C ASP A 137 -19.37 -4.76 22.96
N LEU A 138 -20.58 -4.84 23.53
CA LEU A 138 -21.01 -3.97 24.62
C LEU A 138 -20.10 -4.14 25.85
N ASN A 139 -19.43 -5.29 25.99
CA ASN A 139 -18.39 -5.50 26.99
C ASN A 139 -17.02 -5.10 26.41
N PRO A 140 -16.39 -4.00 26.87
CA PRO A 140 -15.11 -3.55 26.35
C PRO A 140 -13.97 -4.57 26.48
N SER A 141 -14.08 -5.50 27.41
CA SER A 141 -13.09 -6.57 27.61
C SER A 141 -13.19 -7.67 26.53
N ALA A 142 -14.31 -7.75 25.83
CA ALA A 142 -14.55 -8.72 24.77
C ALA A 142 -14.28 -8.15 23.36
N THR A 143 -14.03 -6.82 23.26
CA THR A 143 -13.72 -6.18 21.95
C THR A 143 -12.50 -6.83 21.31
N LYS A 144 -12.66 -7.32 20.10
CA LYS A 144 -11.60 -7.91 19.29
C LYS A 144 -11.48 -7.15 17.97
N ALA A 145 -10.32 -7.27 17.37
CA ALA A 145 -10.10 -6.73 16.05
C ALA A 145 -9.32 -7.67 15.16
N SER A 146 -9.57 -7.57 13.88
CA SER A 146 -8.73 -8.17 12.85
C SER A 146 -8.30 -7.11 11.84
N VAL A 147 -7.04 -7.13 11.50
CA VAL A 147 -6.41 -6.24 10.52
C VAL A 147 -5.85 -7.11 9.42
N VAL A 148 -6.44 -7.04 8.25
CA VAL A 148 -6.03 -7.85 7.10
C VAL A 148 -5.46 -6.95 6.01
N SER A 149 -4.24 -7.23 5.66
CA SER A 149 -3.53 -6.53 4.60
C SER A 149 -3.77 -7.17 3.26
N ILE A 150 -4.21 -6.39 2.30
CA ILE A 150 -4.36 -6.82 0.92
C ILE A 150 -3.21 -6.22 0.12
N PRO A 151 -2.31 -7.04 -0.46
CA PRO A 151 -1.24 -6.49 -1.30
C PRO A 151 -1.83 -5.64 -2.43
N ARG A 152 -1.37 -4.42 -2.58
CA ARG A 152 -1.90 -3.44 -3.54
C ARG A 152 -1.84 -3.88 -5.00
N ASP A 153 -0.81 -4.70 -5.31
CA ASP A 153 -0.60 -5.25 -6.64
C ASP A 153 -1.39 -6.55 -6.88
N SER A 154 -2.31 -6.90 -5.96
CA SER A 154 -3.18 -8.07 -6.14
C SER A 154 -4.01 -7.91 -7.40
N LEU A 155 -3.91 -8.92 -8.29
CA LEU A 155 -4.77 -9.01 -9.47
C LEU A 155 -6.15 -9.49 -9.03
N VAL A 156 -7.14 -8.65 -9.24
CA VAL A 156 -8.54 -8.91 -8.88
C VAL A 156 -9.44 -8.55 -10.05
N ASP A 157 -10.64 -9.08 -10.06
CA ASP A 157 -11.66 -8.64 -10.99
C ASP A 157 -12.33 -7.38 -10.45
N VAL A 158 -12.00 -6.23 -11.08
CA VAL A 158 -12.57 -4.93 -10.71
C VAL A 158 -13.93 -4.78 -11.39
N PRO A 159 -15.02 -4.52 -10.65
CA PRO A 159 -16.37 -4.39 -11.20
C PRO A 159 -16.42 -3.45 -12.41
N ASP A 160 -17.03 -3.89 -13.49
CA ASP A 160 -17.21 -3.13 -14.74
C ASP A 160 -15.90 -2.78 -15.48
N ARG A 161 -14.74 -3.29 -15.04
CA ARG A 161 -13.41 -3.01 -15.60
C ARG A 161 -12.59 -4.27 -15.92
N GLY A 162 -12.97 -5.41 -15.35
CA GLY A 162 -12.26 -6.67 -15.52
C GLY A 162 -10.96 -6.76 -14.69
N PRO A 163 -10.07 -7.71 -15.01
CA PRO A 163 -8.88 -7.98 -14.24
C PRO A 163 -7.93 -6.79 -14.18
N ALA A 164 -7.63 -6.29 -13.00
CA ALA A 164 -6.68 -5.20 -12.74
C ALA A 164 -6.06 -5.33 -11.35
N LYS A 165 -5.00 -4.55 -11.09
CA LYS A 165 -4.48 -4.40 -9.73
C LYS A 165 -5.55 -3.75 -8.85
N ILE A 166 -5.75 -4.27 -7.65
CA ILE A 166 -6.76 -3.72 -6.73
C ILE A 166 -6.53 -2.24 -6.44
N SER A 167 -5.26 -1.80 -6.38
CA SER A 167 -4.91 -0.38 -6.22
C SER A 167 -5.40 0.50 -7.37
N ALA A 168 -5.53 -0.04 -8.57
CA ALA A 168 -6.00 0.73 -9.72
C ALA A 168 -7.50 1.09 -9.62
N ALA A 169 -8.28 0.35 -8.84
CA ALA A 169 -9.72 0.60 -8.72
C ALA A 169 -10.02 2.02 -8.23
N TYR A 170 -9.21 2.56 -7.31
CA TYR A 170 -9.38 3.94 -6.85
C TYR A 170 -9.17 4.96 -7.98
N GLY A 171 -8.12 4.83 -8.77
CA GLY A 171 -7.85 5.72 -9.91
C GLY A 171 -8.87 5.59 -11.05
N LEU A 172 -9.49 4.42 -11.20
CA LEU A 172 -10.44 4.11 -12.26
C LEU A 172 -11.88 4.57 -11.95
N GLY A 173 -12.25 4.65 -10.69
CA GLY A 173 -13.63 4.96 -10.31
C GLY A 173 -13.79 5.46 -8.87
N GLY A 174 -12.72 6.02 -8.28
CA GLY A 174 -12.73 6.61 -6.95
C GLY A 174 -12.98 5.61 -5.82
N PRO A 175 -13.35 6.13 -4.64
CA PRO A 175 -13.56 5.30 -3.45
C PRO A 175 -14.69 4.29 -3.64
N THR A 176 -15.74 4.63 -4.35
CA THR A 176 -16.89 3.77 -4.60
C THR A 176 -16.50 2.49 -5.34
N LEU A 177 -15.70 2.61 -6.43
CA LEU A 177 -15.25 1.44 -7.19
C LEU A 177 -14.28 0.59 -6.37
N LEU A 178 -13.43 1.23 -5.57
CA LEU A 178 -12.53 0.52 -4.68
C LEU A 178 -13.30 -0.30 -3.62
N VAL A 179 -14.31 0.29 -2.97
CA VAL A 179 -15.17 -0.40 -2.02
C VAL A 179 -15.84 -1.61 -2.69
N ARG A 180 -16.44 -1.42 -3.89
CA ARG A 180 -17.03 -2.53 -4.66
C ARG A 180 -16.04 -3.64 -4.96
N ALA A 181 -14.84 -3.29 -5.39
CA ALA A 181 -13.79 -4.29 -5.70
C ALA A 181 -13.38 -5.09 -4.46
N VAL A 182 -13.25 -4.43 -3.30
CA VAL A 182 -12.91 -5.10 -2.04
C VAL A 182 -14.07 -5.94 -1.53
N GLU A 183 -15.31 -5.46 -1.59
CA GLU A 183 -16.50 -6.22 -1.21
C GLU A 183 -16.69 -7.45 -2.11
N GLN A 184 -16.46 -7.31 -3.42
CA GLN A 184 -16.49 -8.42 -4.37
C GLN A 184 -15.39 -9.45 -4.06
N LEU A 185 -14.16 -9.01 -3.78
CA LEU A 185 -13.04 -9.88 -3.45
C LEU A 185 -13.26 -10.64 -2.13
N THR A 186 -13.78 -9.95 -1.12
CA THR A 186 -13.77 -10.45 0.25
C THR A 186 -15.12 -11.03 0.70
N HIS A 187 -16.19 -10.70 -0.02
CA HIS A 187 -17.58 -10.96 0.42
C HIS A 187 -17.87 -10.42 1.83
N ASN A 188 -17.13 -9.40 2.24
CA ASN A 188 -17.34 -8.68 3.50
C ASN A 188 -17.82 -7.29 3.20
N ARG A 189 -18.87 -6.84 3.88
CA ARG A 189 -19.38 -5.47 3.79
C ARG A 189 -18.35 -4.50 4.36
N ILE A 190 -18.16 -3.40 3.70
CA ILE A 190 -17.39 -2.25 4.16
C ILE A 190 -18.34 -1.22 4.70
N ASP A 191 -18.32 -0.98 6.00
CA ASP A 191 -19.20 -0.03 6.67
C ASP A 191 -18.65 1.39 6.60
N HIS A 192 -17.32 1.53 6.70
CA HIS A 192 -16.64 2.81 6.65
C HIS A 192 -15.39 2.78 5.79
N PHE A 193 -15.05 3.94 5.24
CA PHE A 193 -13.87 4.15 4.44
C PHE A 193 -13.01 5.27 5.02
N ALA A 194 -11.71 5.04 5.10
CA ALA A 194 -10.78 6.06 5.58
C ALA A 194 -9.56 6.19 4.68
N ILE A 195 -9.06 7.42 4.56
CA ILE A 195 -7.81 7.72 3.85
C ILE A 195 -6.85 8.37 4.83
N ILE A 196 -5.60 8.01 4.76
CA ILE A 196 -4.52 8.70 5.47
C ILE A 196 -3.38 9.00 4.51
N ASP A 197 -2.79 10.17 4.64
CA ASP A 197 -1.62 10.56 3.86
C ASP A 197 -0.30 10.49 4.67
N TYR A 198 0.81 10.68 4.01
CA TYR A 198 2.16 10.65 4.61
C TYR A 198 2.36 11.66 5.74
N ALA A 199 1.91 12.89 5.53
CA ALA A 199 2.08 13.93 6.51
C ALA A 199 1.25 13.62 7.76
N GLY A 200 0.02 13.14 7.53
CA GLY A 200 -0.85 12.69 8.60
C GLY A 200 -0.24 11.57 9.43
N PHE A 201 0.35 10.58 8.77
CA PHE A 201 1.04 9.52 9.48
C PHE A 201 2.20 10.03 10.35
N GLN A 202 3.08 10.88 9.80
CA GLN A 202 4.17 11.48 10.57
C GLN A 202 3.64 12.23 11.79
N HIS A 203 2.67 13.11 11.57
CA HIS A 203 2.06 13.89 12.66
C HIS A 203 1.43 13.02 13.74
N MET A 204 0.83 11.90 13.36
CA MET A 204 0.26 10.97 14.31
C MET A 204 1.34 10.28 15.16
N VAL A 205 2.41 9.79 14.54
CA VAL A 205 3.52 9.18 15.28
C VAL A 205 4.13 10.19 16.24
N ASP A 206 4.35 11.43 15.81
CA ASP A 206 4.86 12.49 16.68
C ASP A 206 3.89 12.82 17.82
N ALA A 207 2.58 12.80 17.57
CA ALA A 207 1.56 13.09 18.57
C ALA A 207 1.47 12.03 19.67
N VAL A 208 1.74 10.76 19.36
CA VAL A 208 1.86 9.70 20.38
C VAL A 208 3.21 9.74 21.10
N GLY A 209 4.11 10.65 20.71
CA GLY A 209 5.44 10.78 21.28
C GLY A 209 6.46 9.81 20.67
N GLY A 210 6.33 9.49 19.40
CA GLY A 210 7.14 8.50 18.72
C GLY A 210 6.71 7.06 18.98
N ILE A 211 7.26 6.12 18.21
CA ILE A 211 7.03 4.68 18.37
C ILE A 211 8.34 3.96 18.60
N ASP A 212 8.29 2.87 19.35
CA ASP A 212 9.47 2.05 19.64
C ASP A 212 9.39 0.74 18.85
N ILE A 213 10.35 0.51 17.96
CA ILE A 213 10.45 -0.69 17.13
C ILE A 213 11.82 -1.32 17.35
N GLU A 214 11.86 -2.57 17.79
CA GLU A 214 13.10 -3.33 18.04
C GLU A 214 14.10 -2.60 18.95
N GLY A 215 13.58 -1.84 19.92
CA GLY A 215 14.41 -1.07 20.85
C GLY A 215 14.91 0.27 20.29
N VAL A 216 14.52 0.63 19.08
CA VAL A 216 14.83 1.93 18.47
C VAL A 216 13.61 2.83 18.56
N HIS A 217 13.81 4.03 19.09
CA HIS A 217 12.79 5.06 19.11
C HIS A 217 12.73 5.80 17.77
N LEU A 218 11.55 5.83 17.15
CA LEU A 218 11.31 6.47 15.85
C LEU A 218 10.32 7.63 16.03
N ASP A 219 10.72 8.81 15.58
CA ASP A 219 9.82 9.93 15.35
C ASP A 219 9.00 9.75 14.05
N GLY A 220 8.13 10.70 13.72
CA GLY A 220 7.30 10.63 12.52
C GLY A 220 8.08 10.41 11.22
N PRO A 221 9.10 11.23 10.91
CA PRO A 221 9.94 11.05 9.73
C PRO A 221 10.67 9.71 9.69
N ALA A 222 11.24 9.26 10.80
CA ALA A 222 11.96 8.00 10.90
C ALA A 222 10.99 6.79 10.78
N ALA A 223 9.83 6.88 11.41
CA ALA A 223 8.78 5.87 11.27
C ALA A 223 8.26 5.78 9.84
N LEU A 224 8.08 6.91 9.16
CA LEU A 224 7.73 6.93 7.74
C LEU A 224 8.81 6.25 6.90
N SER A 225 10.08 6.57 7.15
CA SER A 225 11.22 5.92 6.48
C SER A 225 11.20 4.40 6.72
N TYR A 226 10.95 3.96 7.96
CA TYR A 226 10.89 2.55 8.33
C TYR A 226 9.79 1.79 7.58
N VAL A 227 8.56 2.31 7.57
CA VAL A 227 7.46 1.67 6.82
C VAL A 227 7.62 1.81 5.31
N SER A 228 8.48 2.74 4.90
CA SER A 228 8.88 2.98 3.52
C SER A 228 10.04 2.09 3.05
N GLN A 229 10.64 1.30 3.91
CA GLN A 229 11.66 0.33 3.51
C GLN A 229 11.05 -0.81 2.71
N GLY A 230 11.76 -1.19 1.68
CA GLY A 230 11.37 -2.24 0.74
C GLY A 230 11.47 -1.73 -0.68
N THR A 231 11.83 -2.62 -1.58
CA THR A 231 11.96 -2.25 -2.99
C THR A 231 10.60 -2.25 -3.69
N ALA A 232 10.55 -1.63 -4.86
CA ALA A 232 9.40 -1.76 -5.75
C ALA A 232 9.22 -3.21 -6.29
N ASN A 233 10.13 -4.12 -5.88
CA ASN A 233 10.07 -5.52 -6.27
C ASN A 233 8.87 -6.21 -5.59
N PRO A 234 7.91 -6.72 -6.34
CA PRO A 234 6.79 -7.46 -5.79
C PRO A 234 7.21 -8.69 -4.96
N ALA A 235 8.41 -9.26 -5.20
CA ALA A 235 8.91 -10.39 -4.41
C ALA A 235 9.17 -10.04 -2.94
N GLU A 236 9.43 -8.77 -2.63
CA GLU A 236 9.72 -8.28 -1.28
C GLU A 236 8.47 -7.70 -0.57
N TYR A 237 7.28 -7.96 -1.12
CA TYR A 237 6.04 -7.44 -0.53
C TYR A 237 5.84 -7.89 0.94
N ARG A 238 6.33 -9.09 1.31
CA ARG A 238 6.19 -9.62 2.68
C ARG A 238 6.97 -8.79 3.70
N ASP A 239 8.21 -8.42 3.39
CA ASP A 239 9.05 -7.63 4.29
C ASP A 239 8.45 -6.25 4.48
N ARG A 240 7.97 -5.66 3.39
CA ARG A 240 7.26 -4.41 3.41
C ARG A 240 6.01 -4.45 4.29
N LEU A 241 5.16 -5.48 4.13
CA LEU A 241 3.99 -5.68 4.97
C LEU A 241 4.38 -5.93 6.44
N ALA A 242 5.54 -6.57 6.69
CA ALA A 242 6.04 -6.78 8.03
C ALA A 242 6.40 -5.46 8.73
N HIS A 243 7.16 -4.59 8.08
CA HIS A 243 7.49 -3.27 8.61
C HIS A 243 6.22 -2.46 8.92
N GLN A 244 5.27 -2.50 8.02
CA GLN A 244 4.01 -1.80 8.16
C GLN A 244 3.19 -2.31 9.35
N GLN A 245 2.96 -3.62 9.46
CA GLN A 245 2.22 -4.19 10.59
C GLN A 245 2.95 -4.01 11.92
N THR A 246 4.28 -4.03 11.92
CA THR A 246 5.07 -3.76 13.12
C THR A 246 4.87 -2.33 13.59
N ALA A 247 4.91 -1.37 12.68
CA ALA A 247 4.63 0.02 13.02
C ALA A 247 3.19 0.23 13.51
N ILE A 248 2.20 -0.44 12.89
CA ILE A 248 0.81 -0.44 13.36
C ILE A 248 0.72 -0.89 14.83
N ARG A 249 1.32 -2.03 15.13
CA ARG A 249 1.35 -2.56 16.50
C ARG A 249 1.98 -1.58 17.46
N ALA A 250 3.13 -1.00 17.10
CA ALA A 250 3.84 -0.04 17.93
C ALA A 250 3.00 1.21 18.21
N VAL A 251 2.27 1.72 17.21
CA VAL A 251 1.35 2.85 17.40
C VAL A 251 0.19 2.48 18.34
N ILE A 252 -0.45 1.32 18.13
CA ILE A 252 -1.52 0.85 19.02
C ILE A 252 -1.00 0.69 20.46
N ASP A 253 0.16 0.06 20.64
CA ASP A 253 0.77 -0.13 21.95
C ASP A 253 1.06 1.20 22.61
N LYS A 254 1.67 2.12 21.91
CA LYS A 254 1.98 3.46 22.43
C LYS A 254 0.73 4.23 22.84
N ALA A 255 -0.31 4.19 22.01
CA ALA A 255 -1.57 4.85 22.31
C ALA A 255 -2.29 4.24 23.51
N THR A 256 -2.18 2.92 23.72
CA THR A 256 -2.94 2.20 24.74
C THR A 256 -2.19 1.98 26.06
N THR A 257 -0.84 1.96 26.04
CA THR A 257 0.00 1.66 27.22
C THR A 257 0.77 2.87 27.76
N GLY A 258 1.04 3.87 26.92
CA GLY A 258 1.90 5.02 27.25
C GLY A 258 1.30 6.06 28.20
N GLY A 259 0.21 5.77 28.91
CA GLY A 259 -0.46 6.76 29.77
C GLY A 259 -1.09 7.92 28.98
N LEU A 260 -1.14 7.79 27.66
CA LEU A 260 -1.66 8.81 26.75
C LEU A 260 -3.14 9.12 27.04
N LEU A 261 -3.92 8.07 27.34
CA LEU A 261 -5.35 8.17 27.68
C LEU A 261 -5.59 8.80 29.06
N SER A 262 -4.56 8.84 29.91
CA SER A 262 -4.62 9.41 31.27
C SER A 262 -4.14 10.87 31.31
N ASP A 263 -3.50 11.38 30.27
CA ASP A 263 -3.00 12.74 30.15
C ASP A 263 -3.88 13.53 29.17
N PRO A 264 -4.73 14.44 29.65
CA PRO A 264 -5.66 15.18 28.81
C PRO A 264 -4.97 16.01 27.70
N LEU A 265 -3.78 16.53 27.95
CA LEU A 265 -3.06 17.35 26.99
C LEU A 265 -2.44 16.50 25.87
N LYS A 266 -1.87 15.35 26.21
CA LYS A 266 -1.34 14.41 25.21
C LYS A 266 -2.46 13.85 24.35
N LEU A 267 -3.56 13.50 24.98
CA LEU A 267 -4.74 13.02 24.28
C LEU A 267 -5.29 14.07 23.33
N PHE A 268 -5.41 15.32 23.77
CA PHE A 268 -5.85 16.40 22.89
C PHE A 268 -4.93 16.56 21.66
N ARG A 269 -3.61 16.52 21.86
CA ARG A 269 -2.64 16.60 20.76
C ARG A 269 -2.78 15.42 19.78
N LEU A 270 -2.99 14.22 20.30
CA LEU A 270 -3.23 13.05 19.47
C LEU A 270 -4.49 13.22 18.64
N LEU A 271 -5.61 13.60 19.27
CA LEU A 271 -6.87 13.78 18.55
C LEU A 271 -6.83 14.91 17.53
N ASP A 272 -6.13 16.01 17.84
CA ASP A 272 -5.89 17.08 16.87
C ASP A 272 -5.04 16.60 15.69
N ALA A 273 -3.97 15.86 15.94
CA ALA A 273 -3.15 15.26 14.88
C ALA A 273 -3.96 14.28 14.02
N LEU A 274 -4.75 13.42 14.66
CA LEU A 274 -5.62 12.46 13.98
C LEU A 274 -6.68 13.15 13.12
N SER A 275 -7.31 14.21 13.64
CA SER A 275 -8.33 14.96 12.89
C SER A 275 -7.80 15.60 11.60
N LYS A 276 -6.50 15.86 11.54
CA LYS A 276 -5.81 16.41 10.36
C LYS A 276 -5.20 15.33 9.47
N ALA A 277 -4.94 14.15 10.04
CA ALA A 277 -4.27 13.04 9.37
C ALA A 277 -5.22 12.15 8.58
N VAL A 278 -6.48 12.04 9.02
CA VAL A 278 -7.44 11.07 8.51
C VAL A 278 -8.58 11.78 7.81
N SER A 279 -8.94 11.30 6.64
CA SER A 279 -10.23 11.64 6.00
C SER A 279 -11.13 10.41 6.06
N VAL A 280 -12.39 10.57 6.46
CA VAL A 280 -13.34 9.46 6.57
C VAL A 280 -14.53 9.67 5.65
N ASP A 281 -15.28 8.61 5.36
CA ASP A 281 -16.50 8.72 4.58
C ASP A 281 -17.53 9.67 5.24
N GLU A 282 -18.42 10.20 4.43
CA GLU A 282 -19.44 11.15 4.89
C GLU A 282 -20.49 10.52 5.81
N THR A 283 -20.66 9.20 5.80
CA THR A 283 -21.66 8.51 6.64
C THR A 283 -21.20 8.34 8.08
N LEU A 284 -19.87 8.36 8.33
CA LEU A 284 -19.32 8.30 9.67
C LEU A 284 -19.42 9.67 10.34
N THR A 285 -20.58 9.95 10.94
CA THR A 285 -20.84 11.20 11.64
C THR A 285 -19.98 11.36 12.90
N SER A 286 -19.87 12.59 13.43
CA SER A 286 -19.16 12.83 14.69
C SER A 286 -19.75 12.00 15.84
N ALA A 287 -21.06 11.92 15.95
CA ALA A 287 -21.74 11.08 16.95
C ALA A 287 -21.45 9.58 16.74
N GLY A 288 -21.35 9.13 15.47
CA GLY A 288 -20.93 7.76 15.15
C GLY A 288 -19.51 7.48 15.58
N MET A 289 -18.59 8.41 15.38
CA MET A 289 -17.20 8.29 15.84
C MET A 289 -17.12 8.23 17.37
N ASP A 290 -17.90 9.03 18.08
CA ASP A 290 -17.98 9.02 19.53
C ASP A 290 -18.45 7.64 20.05
N ALA A 291 -19.53 7.13 19.46
CA ALA A 291 -20.09 5.83 19.82
C ALA A 291 -19.06 4.69 19.59
N LEU A 292 -18.42 4.68 18.41
CA LEU A 292 -17.39 3.71 18.08
C LEU A 292 -16.20 3.79 19.05
N GLY A 293 -15.74 5.01 19.38
CA GLY A 293 -14.65 5.21 20.32
C GLY A 293 -14.96 4.63 21.69
N LEU A 294 -16.18 4.82 22.22
CA LEU A 294 -16.62 4.22 23.48
C LEU A 294 -16.63 2.68 23.42
N GLN A 295 -17.11 2.13 22.33
CA GLN A 295 -17.18 0.68 22.12
C GLN A 295 -15.79 0.06 22.02
N MET A 296 -14.84 0.77 21.40
CA MET A 296 -13.49 0.29 21.15
C MET A 296 -12.48 0.56 22.27
N ARG A 297 -12.90 1.17 23.39
CA ARG A 297 -12.01 1.49 24.53
C ARG A 297 -11.25 0.30 25.10
N GLY A 298 -11.76 -0.92 24.89
CA GLY A 298 -11.12 -2.19 25.30
C GLY A 298 -10.10 -2.73 24.31
N LEU A 299 -9.95 -2.11 23.13
CA LEU A 299 -9.03 -2.61 22.12
C LEU A 299 -7.58 -2.50 22.60
N ARG A 300 -6.82 -3.56 22.37
CA ARG A 300 -5.39 -3.66 22.66
C ARG A 300 -4.73 -4.48 21.56
N THR A 301 -3.43 -4.35 21.40
CA THR A 301 -2.67 -5.20 20.47
C THR A 301 -2.85 -6.69 20.78
N ALA A 302 -2.97 -7.04 22.06
CA ALA A 302 -3.17 -8.42 22.50
C ALA A 302 -4.49 -9.05 22.00
N ASN A 303 -5.53 -8.25 21.78
CA ASN A 303 -6.83 -8.71 21.27
C ASN A 303 -7.05 -8.33 19.79
N THR A 304 -5.97 -7.93 19.09
CA THR A 304 -5.97 -7.59 17.65
C THR A 304 -5.23 -8.66 16.86
N GLN A 305 -5.88 -9.24 15.88
CA GLN A 305 -5.29 -10.22 14.96
C GLN A 305 -4.78 -9.51 13.70
N PHE A 306 -3.57 -9.85 13.29
CA PHE A 306 -2.95 -9.28 12.09
C PHE A 306 -2.71 -10.37 11.05
N ALA A 307 -3.31 -10.23 9.89
CA ALA A 307 -3.19 -11.18 8.79
C ALA A 307 -2.82 -10.49 7.48
N VAL A 308 -2.32 -11.26 6.54
CA VAL A 308 -2.12 -10.84 5.14
C VAL A 308 -2.95 -11.75 4.26
N ALA A 309 -3.58 -11.18 3.25
CA ALA A 309 -4.26 -11.97 2.23
C ALA A 309 -3.27 -12.98 1.61
N PRO A 310 -3.57 -14.28 1.64
CA PRO A 310 -2.63 -15.31 1.21
C PRO A 310 -2.32 -15.19 -0.28
N VAL A 311 -1.04 -15.37 -0.60
CA VAL A 311 -0.52 -15.23 -1.95
C VAL A 311 -0.08 -16.58 -2.48
N ARG A 312 -0.58 -16.92 -3.69
CA ARG A 312 -0.16 -18.11 -4.45
C ARG A 312 1.13 -17.88 -5.24
N GLY A 313 1.33 -16.67 -5.73
CA GLY A 313 2.49 -16.36 -6.56
C GLY A 313 2.56 -14.90 -6.99
N ILE A 314 3.69 -14.56 -7.59
CA ILE A 314 3.97 -13.22 -8.12
C ILE A 314 4.49 -13.37 -9.54
N GLY A 315 4.00 -12.56 -10.45
CA GLY A 315 4.46 -12.58 -11.83
C GLY A 315 4.01 -11.34 -12.61
N ARG A 316 4.84 -10.90 -13.55
CA ARG A 316 4.54 -9.73 -14.42
C ARG A 316 4.13 -8.47 -13.65
N GLY A 317 4.70 -8.26 -12.47
CA GLY A 317 4.40 -7.07 -11.64
C GLY A 317 3.05 -7.12 -10.93
N VAL A 318 2.39 -8.26 -10.86
CA VAL A 318 1.14 -8.49 -10.12
C VAL A 318 1.31 -9.60 -9.08
N VAL A 319 0.48 -9.55 -8.07
CA VAL A 319 0.37 -10.54 -6.99
C VAL A 319 -0.90 -11.37 -7.24
N TYR A 320 -0.75 -12.68 -7.28
CA TYR A 320 -1.86 -13.62 -7.40
C TYR A 320 -2.23 -14.15 -6.03
N LEU A 321 -3.42 -13.86 -5.57
CA LEU A 321 -3.93 -14.39 -4.31
C LEU A 321 -4.18 -15.90 -4.43
N ASP A 322 -4.11 -16.58 -3.30
CA ASP A 322 -4.51 -17.98 -3.18
C ASP A 322 -6.03 -18.04 -2.94
N ASP A 323 -6.77 -18.43 -3.94
CA ASP A 323 -8.23 -18.35 -3.93
C ASP A 323 -8.83 -19.15 -2.78
N GLY A 324 -8.34 -20.36 -2.52
CA GLY A 324 -8.85 -21.24 -1.47
C GLY A 324 -8.61 -20.67 -0.07
N ARG A 325 -7.36 -20.35 0.25
CA ARG A 325 -7.02 -19.78 1.56
C ARG A 325 -7.60 -18.38 1.76
N SER A 326 -7.69 -17.60 0.68
CA SER A 326 -8.35 -16.29 0.75
C SER A 326 -9.82 -16.43 1.10
N ALA A 327 -10.53 -17.36 0.50
CA ALA A 327 -11.93 -17.61 0.84
C ALA A 327 -12.10 -17.99 2.33
N GLU A 328 -11.24 -18.88 2.85
CA GLU A 328 -11.24 -19.24 4.28
C GLU A 328 -10.94 -18.01 5.17
N LEU A 329 -9.98 -17.17 4.78
CA LEU A 329 -9.65 -15.95 5.51
C LEU A 329 -10.83 -14.98 5.55
N TRP A 330 -11.49 -14.75 4.41
CA TRP A 330 -12.60 -13.80 4.35
C TRP A 330 -13.82 -14.29 5.15
N VAL A 331 -14.05 -15.60 5.18
CA VAL A 331 -15.05 -16.20 6.08
C VAL A 331 -14.64 -15.97 7.55
N ALA A 332 -13.38 -16.23 7.89
CA ALA A 332 -12.88 -16.04 9.25
C ALA A 332 -12.98 -14.56 9.70
N VAL A 333 -12.73 -13.61 8.79
CA VAL A 333 -12.94 -12.17 9.06
C VAL A 333 -14.42 -11.89 9.31
N ARG A 334 -15.32 -12.42 8.49
CA ARG A 334 -16.76 -12.21 8.65
C ARG A 334 -17.28 -12.81 9.98
N GLU A 335 -16.74 -13.94 10.37
CA GLU A 335 -17.18 -14.67 11.57
C GLU A 335 -16.41 -14.30 12.84
N GLY A 336 -15.35 -13.45 12.77
CA GLY A 336 -14.52 -13.09 13.92
C GLY A 336 -13.64 -14.24 14.42
N THR A 337 -13.30 -15.18 13.53
CA THR A 337 -12.52 -16.40 13.86
C THR A 337 -11.11 -16.38 13.25
N VAL A 338 -10.57 -15.19 12.98
CA VAL A 338 -9.24 -15.00 12.36
C VAL A 338 -8.13 -15.66 13.17
N ASP A 339 -8.25 -15.72 14.48
CA ASP A 339 -7.31 -16.43 15.35
C ASP A 339 -7.25 -17.95 15.03
N GLY A 340 -8.41 -18.56 14.75
CA GLY A 340 -8.51 -19.95 14.30
C GLY A 340 -7.84 -20.17 12.93
N TYR A 341 -8.10 -19.27 12.00
CA TYR A 341 -7.46 -19.27 10.68
C TYR A 341 -5.93 -19.17 10.80
N LEU A 342 -5.42 -18.23 11.60
CA LEU A 342 -3.98 -18.02 11.76
C LEU A 342 -3.26 -19.16 12.48
N ARG A 343 -3.96 -19.89 13.37
CA ARG A 343 -3.41 -21.15 13.92
C ARG A 343 -3.22 -22.21 12.84
N ARG A 344 -4.15 -22.29 11.88
CA ARG A 344 -4.07 -23.23 10.77
C ARG A 344 -3.04 -22.81 9.71
N TYR A 345 -2.94 -21.50 9.45
CA TYR A 345 -2.07 -20.90 8.44
C TYR A 345 -1.13 -19.85 9.06
N PRO A 346 -0.16 -20.26 9.89
CA PRO A 346 0.71 -19.30 10.59
C PRO A 346 1.60 -18.48 9.65
N GLY A 347 1.78 -18.92 8.40
CA GLY A 347 2.49 -18.19 7.36
C GLY A 347 1.75 -16.97 6.84
N ASP A 348 0.46 -16.83 7.10
CA ASP A 348 -0.34 -15.66 6.72
C ASP A 348 -0.38 -14.60 7.83
N THR A 349 0.30 -14.86 8.95
CA THR A 349 0.67 -13.83 9.94
C THR A 349 1.96 -13.17 9.49
N VAL A 350 2.03 -11.87 9.51
CA VAL A 350 3.30 -11.17 9.40
C VAL A 350 3.94 -11.13 10.78
N ARG A 351 5.06 -11.80 10.93
CA ARG A 351 5.89 -11.69 12.13
C ARG A 351 6.67 -10.38 12.05
N ALA A 352 6.83 -9.72 13.20
CA ALA A 352 7.80 -8.65 13.29
C ALA A 352 9.17 -9.18 12.79
N PRO A 353 9.94 -8.38 12.05
CA PRO A 353 11.32 -8.71 11.74
C PRO A 353 12.04 -9.05 13.05
N ARG A 354 12.95 -10.04 13.00
CA ARG A 354 13.76 -10.44 14.17
C ARG A 354 14.94 -9.53 14.31
#